data_fbf4ef427e430e0080e7539a56b7c8d2
#
_entry.id   fbf4ef427e430e0080e7539a56b7c8d2
#
_cell.length_a   1.000
_cell.length_b   1.000
_cell.length_c   1.000
_cell.angle_alpha   90.00
_cell.angle_beta   90.00
_cell.angle_gamma   90.00
#
_symmetry.space_group_name_H-M   'P 1'
#
loop_
_entity.id
_entity.type
_entity.pdbx_description
1 polymer ?
#
loop_
_entity_poly.entity_id
_entity_poly.type
_entity_poly.pdbx_seq_one_letter_code
_entity_poly.pdbx_strand_id
1 'polypeptide(L)'
;MQMEKVMETDEQTQNEVTEAEKTEAQNHILRVSSLYKQFGHKKVVRGIEFSMQMGEVLGLLGPNGAGKTTTFYMVVGFYKPTQGDVFLDDQCITGLPMYKRARLGIAYLPQEPSVFRKFTVEENIWSILETRRDLTKEEKKYQLESLIEEFSIGRIRKQKAFTLSGGERRRTEIARSLAMEPKFLLLDEPFAGIDPIAVADIKSMIRLLEKRGIGILITDHNVRDTLEITDRAIIVNQGTIMIQGSKQEILESEVAREIYLGKDFSM
;
A
#
# COMPACT_ATOMS: atom_id res chain seq x y z
N MET A 1 -0.83 8.82 -52.95
CA MET A 1 -0.88 10.12 -52.21
C MET A 1 -2.20 10.32 -51.42
N GLN A 2 -3.40 9.97 -51.94
CA GLN A 2 -4.66 10.13 -51.23
C GLN A 2 -4.97 8.92 -50.30
N MET A 3 -4.51 7.71 -50.62
CA MET A 3 -4.69 6.50 -49.78
C MET A 3 -3.74 6.46 -48.58
N GLU A 4 -2.54 7.01 -48.69
CA GLU A 4 -1.59 7.09 -47.56
C GLU A 4 -2.06 8.03 -46.43
N LYS A 5 -2.71 9.15 -46.79
CA LYS A 5 -3.26 10.07 -45.79
C LYS A 5 -4.45 9.53 -45.02
N VAL A 6 -5.22 8.61 -45.59
CA VAL A 6 -6.36 7.98 -44.89
C VAL A 6 -5.87 6.92 -43.89
N MET A 7 -4.79 6.19 -44.22
CA MET A 7 -4.22 5.20 -43.30
C MET A 7 -3.52 5.84 -42.08
N GLU A 8 -2.81 6.97 -42.26
CA GLU A 8 -2.19 7.70 -41.16
C GLU A 8 -3.22 8.34 -40.19
N THR A 9 -4.38 8.78 -40.72
CA THR A 9 -5.46 9.32 -39.86
C THR A 9 -6.15 8.23 -39.05
N ASP A 10 -6.32 7.03 -39.60
CA ASP A 10 -6.92 5.89 -38.87
C ASP A 10 -5.99 5.34 -37.79
N GLU A 11 -4.67 5.27 -38.04
CA GLU A 11 -3.70 4.86 -37.00
C GLU A 11 -3.55 5.89 -35.87
N GLN A 12 -3.59 7.20 -36.20
CA GLN A 12 -3.57 8.23 -35.15
C GLN A 12 -4.86 8.23 -34.32
N THR A 13 -6.01 8.04 -34.95
CA THR A 13 -7.30 7.97 -34.25
C THR A 13 -7.40 6.70 -33.38
N GLN A 14 -6.88 5.56 -33.84
CA GLN A 14 -6.82 4.35 -33.05
C GLN A 14 -5.84 4.45 -31.87
N ASN A 15 -4.69 5.11 -32.04
CA ASN A 15 -3.76 5.36 -30.97
C ASN A 15 -4.29 6.36 -29.93
N GLU A 16 -4.98 7.42 -30.35
CA GLU A 16 -5.62 8.38 -29.44
C GLU A 16 -6.78 7.75 -28.66
N VAL A 17 -7.59 6.89 -29.27
CA VAL A 17 -8.65 6.14 -28.58
C VAL A 17 -8.05 5.13 -27.61
N THR A 18 -6.95 4.47 -27.96
CA THR A 18 -6.26 3.51 -27.08
C THR A 18 -5.54 4.21 -25.92
N GLU A 19 -5.02 5.43 -26.11
CA GLU A 19 -4.47 6.26 -25.05
C GLU A 19 -5.57 6.87 -24.16
N ALA A 20 -6.70 7.30 -24.73
CA ALA A 20 -7.86 7.76 -23.96
C ALA A 20 -8.49 6.64 -23.12
N GLU A 21 -8.60 5.43 -23.67
CA GLU A 21 -9.04 4.23 -22.91
C GLU A 21 -8.03 3.80 -21.84
N LYS A 22 -6.74 4.01 -22.03
CA LYS A 22 -5.71 3.84 -20.99
C LYS A 22 -5.70 4.96 -19.95
N THR A 23 -6.22 6.12 -20.27
CA THR A 23 -6.26 7.31 -19.38
C THR A 23 -7.53 7.34 -18.53
N GLU A 24 -8.57 6.57 -18.83
CA GLU A 24 -9.59 6.10 -17.89
C GLU A 24 -9.06 4.93 -17.02
N ALA A 25 -7.81 4.96 -16.60
CA ALA A 25 -7.36 4.18 -15.47
C ALA A 25 -8.30 4.56 -14.31
N GLN A 26 -9.24 3.67 -14.00
CA GLN A 26 -10.27 3.86 -12.98
C GLN A 26 -9.56 4.35 -11.72
N ASN A 27 -9.74 5.62 -11.39
CA ASN A 27 -9.06 6.25 -10.26
C ASN A 27 -9.77 5.78 -8.99
N HIS A 28 -9.41 4.58 -8.54
CA HIS A 28 -10.02 3.97 -7.36
C HIS A 28 -9.67 4.78 -6.11
N ILE A 29 -10.65 4.89 -5.22
CA ILE A 29 -10.54 5.65 -3.97
C ILE A 29 -10.81 4.72 -2.78
N LEU A 30 -9.86 4.69 -1.85
CA LEU A 30 -10.07 4.10 -0.53
C LEU A 30 -10.48 5.22 0.43
N ARG A 31 -11.69 5.15 0.97
CA ARG A 31 -12.27 6.17 1.85
C ARG A 31 -12.60 5.60 3.22
N VAL A 32 -12.22 6.34 4.23
CA VAL A 32 -12.50 6.08 5.64
C VAL A 32 -13.42 7.20 6.12
N SER A 33 -14.60 6.84 6.63
CA SER A 33 -15.61 7.79 7.04
C SER A 33 -15.93 7.65 8.53
N SER A 34 -15.55 8.66 9.30
CA SER A 34 -15.87 8.83 10.72
C SER A 34 -15.67 7.57 11.55
N LEU A 35 -14.48 6.94 11.49
CA LEU A 35 -14.19 5.71 12.22
C LEU A 35 -14.06 5.96 13.72
N TYR A 36 -14.78 5.15 14.50
CA TYR A 36 -14.63 5.04 15.94
C TYR A 36 -14.28 3.62 16.35
N LYS A 37 -13.43 3.49 17.37
CA LYS A 37 -13.14 2.20 18.00
C LYS A 37 -13.00 2.32 19.49
N GLN A 38 -13.76 1.47 20.18
CA GLN A 38 -13.72 1.34 21.63
C GLN A 38 -13.41 -0.12 22.00
N PHE A 39 -12.52 -0.31 22.97
CA PHE A 39 -12.22 -1.59 23.62
C PHE A 39 -12.59 -1.48 25.09
N GLY A 40 -13.63 -2.20 25.52
CA GLY A 40 -14.20 -2.01 26.85
C GLY A 40 -14.61 -0.56 27.06
N HIS A 41 -14.04 0.12 28.05
CA HIS A 41 -14.31 1.54 28.33
C HIS A 41 -13.36 2.50 27.61
N LYS A 42 -12.28 2.00 26.97
CA LYS A 42 -11.26 2.84 26.36
C LYS A 42 -11.62 3.16 24.89
N LYS A 43 -11.90 4.44 24.62
CA LYS A 43 -12.05 4.95 23.25
C LYS A 43 -10.66 5.18 22.66
N VAL A 44 -10.27 4.39 21.65
CA VAL A 44 -8.94 4.41 21.02
C VAL A 44 -8.95 5.22 19.73
N VAL A 45 -10.05 5.16 18.97
CA VAL A 45 -10.25 5.96 17.74
C VAL A 45 -11.56 6.73 17.89
N ARG A 46 -11.55 8.02 17.48
CA ARG A 46 -12.59 9.00 17.80
C ARG A 46 -12.96 9.86 16.60
N GLY A 47 -13.46 9.25 15.52
CA GLY A 47 -13.93 9.96 14.33
C GLY A 47 -12.83 10.25 13.32
N ILE A 48 -11.96 9.27 13.04
CA ILE A 48 -10.94 9.40 11.98
C ILE A 48 -11.62 9.32 10.62
N GLU A 49 -11.30 10.30 9.77
CA GLU A 49 -11.82 10.41 8.40
C GLU A 49 -10.74 10.83 7.44
N PHE A 50 -10.56 10.08 6.35
CA PHE A 50 -9.64 10.41 5.27
C PHE A 50 -9.98 9.63 4.00
N SER A 51 -9.40 10.05 2.89
CA SER A 51 -9.40 9.31 1.63
C SER A 51 -8.02 9.28 1.02
N MET A 52 -7.76 8.27 0.20
CA MET A 52 -6.56 8.16 -0.63
C MET A 52 -6.92 7.59 -2.00
N GLN A 53 -6.11 7.93 -3.00
CA GLN A 53 -6.28 7.49 -4.38
C GLN A 53 -5.22 6.45 -4.76
N MET A 54 -5.47 5.73 -5.85
CA MET A 54 -4.41 4.92 -6.48
C MET A 54 -3.25 5.83 -6.90
N GLY A 55 -2.01 5.31 -6.81
CA GLY A 55 -0.80 6.07 -7.13
C GLY A 55 -0.41 7.12 -6.08
N GLU A 56 -1.09 7.17 -4.94
CA GLU A 56 -0.77 8.05 -3.82
C GLU A 56 -0.08 7.27 -2.69
N VAL A 57 0.97 7.85 -2.11
CA VAL A 57 1.59 7.34 -0.88
C VAL A 57 1.14 8.20 0.31
N LEU A 58 0.28 7.63 1.16
CA LEU A 58 -0.29 8.29 2.33
C LEU A 58 0.35 7.77 3.63
N GLY A 59 0.92 8.67 4.44
CA GLY A 59 1.47 8.36 5.76
C GLY A 59 0.42 8.52 6.86
N LEU A 60 0.24 7.50 7.71
CA LEU A 60 -0.56 7.59 8.94
C LEU A 60 0.37 7.61 10.14
N LEU A 61 0.69 8.80 10.64
CA LEU A 61 1.73 9.09 11.61
C LEU A 61 1.15 9.51 12.97
N GLY A 62 1.99 9.57 13.99
CA GLY A 62 1.63 10.04 15.33
C GLY A 62 2.35 9.25 16.43
N PRO A 63 2.26 9.69 17.69
CA PRO A 63 2.94 9.05 18.81
C PRO A 63 2.39 7.65 19.12
N ASN A 64 3.12 6.92 19.97
CA ASN A 64 2.68 5.60 20.44
C ASN A 64 1.34 5.72 21.19
N GLY A 65 0.42 4.79 20.89
CA GLY A 65 -0.92 4.81 21.49
C GLY A 65 -1.90 5.83 20.88
N ALA A 66 -1.51 6.57 19.83
CA ALA A 66 -2.36 7.56 19.15
C ALA A 66 -3.59 6.96 18.44
N GLY A 67 -3.61 5.66 18.19
CA GLY A 67 -4.71 4.99 17.49
C GLY A 67 -4.37 4.60 16.04
N LYS A 68 -3.14 4.83 15.55
CA LYS A 68 -2.69 4.51 14.18
C LYS A 68 -2.95 3.06 13.80
N THR A 69 -2.31 2.13 14.50
CA THR A 69 -2.44 0.67 14.25
C THR A 69 -3.89 0.20 14.33
N THR A 70 -4.68 0.75 15.28
CA THR A 70 -6.10 0.42 15.39
C THR A 70 -6.88 0.89 14.17
N THR A 71 -6.63 2.12 13.70
CA THR A 71 -7.24 2.67 12.48
C THR A 71 -6.84 1.83 11.27
N PHE A 72 -5.57 1.58 11.11
CA PHE A 72 -5.01 0.75 10.06
C PHE A 72 -5.66 -0.65 10.04
N TYR A 73 -5.77 -1.31 11.18
CA TYR A 73 -6.40 -2.63 11.29
C TYR A 73 -7.91 -2.63 11.01
N MET A 74 -8.60 -1.50 11.20
CA MET A 74 -9.99 -1.34 10.74
C MET A 74 -10.05 -1.27 9.21
N VAL A 75 -9.10 -0.59 8.56
CA VAL A 75 -9.01 -0.52 7.09
C VAL A 75 -8.65 -1.88 6.50
N VAL A 76 -7.70 -2.62 7.09
CA VAL A 76 -7.34 -3.99 6.67
C VAL A 76 -8.50 -4.98 6.86
N GLY A 77 -9.34 -4.77 7.89
CA GLY A 77 -10.45 -5.65 8.24
C GLY A 77 -10.16 -6.63 9.36
N PHE A 78 -9.08 -6.42 10.14
CA PHE A 78 -8.82 -7.16 11.38
C PHE A 78 -9.75 -6.74 12.51
N TYR A 79 -10.06 -5.44 12.60
CA TYR A 79 -10.99 -4.92 13.57
C TYR A 79 -12.23 -4.35 12.89
N LYS A 80 -13.40 -4.71 13.40
CA LYS A 80 -14.63 -4.02 13.03
C LYS A 80 -14.69 -2.69 13.81
N PRO A 81 -14.95 -1.54 13.16
CA PRO A 81 -15.18 -0.29 13.85
C PRO A 81 -16.41 -0.40 14.76
N THR A 82 -16.46 0.43 15.82
CA THR A 82 -17.64 0.59 16.67
C THR A 82 -18.68 1.45 15.96
N GLN A 83 -18.22 2.46 15.20
CA GLN A 83 -19.03 3.32 14.33
C GLN A 83 -18.18 3.76 13.13
N GLY A 84 -18.84 4.21 12.07
CA GLY A 84 -18.20 4.65 10.85
C GLY A 84 -17.90 3.50 9.91
N ASP A 85 -17.47 3.84 8.70
CA ASP A 85 -17.34 2.91 7.60
C ASP A 85 -16.06 3.08 6.79
N VAL A 86 -15.68 2.01 6.11
CA VAL A 86 -14.59 1.96 5.12
C VAL A 86 -15.20 1.62 3.76
N PHE A 87 -14.83 2.38 2.75
CA PHE A 87 -15.32 2.22 1.39
C PHE A 87 -14.14 2.02 0.43
N LEU A 88 -14.35 1.16 -0.55
CA LEU A 88 -13.55 1.10 -1.76
C LEU A 88 -14.45 1.58 -2.89
N ASP A 89 -14.15 2.72 -3.47
CA ASP A 89 -15.05 3.45 -4.36
C ASP A 89 -16.40 3.72 -3.66
N ASP A 90 -17.49 3.31 -4.26
CA ASP A 90 -18.83 3.43 -3.67
C ASP A 90 -19.24 2.22 -2.83
N GLN A 91 -18.40 1.16 -2.82
CA GLN A 91 -18.70 -0.07 -2.09
C GLN A 91 -18.28 0.04 -0.63
N CYS A 92 -19.24 -0.09 0.30
CA CYS A 92 -18.92 -0.26 1.71
C CYS A 92 -18.31 -1.65 1.95
N ILE A 93 -17.08 -1.65 2.50
CA ILE A 93 -16.31 -2.87 2.80
C ILE A 93 -16.17 -3.13 4.30
N THR A 94 -16.78 -2.32 5.16
CA THR A 94 -16.65 -2.37 6.63
C THR A 94 -16.92 -3.76 7.21
N GLY A 95 -17.97 -4.42 6.74
CA GLY A 95 -18.37 -5.76 7.19
C GLY A 95 -17.62 -6.91 6.52
N LEU A 96 -16.74 -6.62 5.54
CA LEU A 96 -16.03 -7.65 4.79
C LEU A 96 -14.79 -8.12 5.55
N PRO A 97 -14.56 -9.43 5.68
CA PRO A 97 -13.32 -9.97 6.23
C PRO A 97 -12.15 -9.70 5.27
N MET A 98 -10.92 -9.72 5.81
CA MET A 98 -9.68 -9.38 5.10
C MET A 98 -9.53 -10.09 3.74
N TYR A 99 -9.83 -11.40 3.64
CA TYR A 99 -9.68 -12.12 2.38
C TYR A 99 -10.63 -11.63 1.27
N LYS A 100 -11.82 -11.11 1.63
CA LYS A 100 -12.73 -10.49 0.65
C LYS A 100 -12.21 -9.11 0.23
N ARG A 101 -11.64 -8.33 1.16
CA ARG A 101 -10.99 -7.04 0.82
C ARG A 101 -9.78 -7.27 -0.07
N ALA A 102 -9.00 -8.32 0.16
CA ALA A 102 -7.87 -8.69 -0.71
C ALA A 102 -8.32 -8.97 -2.15
N ARG A 103 -9.45 -9.67 -2.35
CA ARG A 103 -10.02 -9.90 -3.68
C ARG A 103 -10.58 -8.66 -4.35
N LEU A 104 -10.90 -7.62 -3.59
CA LEU A 104 -11.31 -6.31 -4.11
C LEU A 104 -10.11 -5.41 -4.45
N GLY A 105 -8.89 -5.85 -4.12
CA GLY A 105 -7.66 -5.14 -4.42
C GLY A 105 -7.02 -4.42 -3.22
N ILE A 106 -7.30 -4.81 -1.98
CA ILE A 106 -6.64 -4.27 -0.79
C ILE A 106 -5.66 -5.31 -0.23
N ALA A 107 -4.37 -5.14 -0.50
CA ALA A 107 -3.33 -5.99 0.05
C ALA A 107 -2.81 -5.43 1.38
N TYR A 108 -2.31 -6.33 2.23
CA TYR A 108 -1.73 -5.99 3.53
C TYR A 108 -0.38 -6.67 3.71
N LEU A 109 0.59 -5.90 4.14
CA LEU A 109 1.92 -6.37 4.46
C LEU A 109 2.23 -6.05 5.94
N PRO A 110 2.25 -7.06 6.82
CA PRO A 110 2.48 -6.87 8.25
C PRO A 110 3.93 -6.46 8.57
N GLN A 111 4.13 -5.94 9.78
CA GLN A 111 5.44 -5.70 10.36
C GLN A 111 6.22 -7.01 10.53
N GLU A 112 5.56 -8.04 11.05
CA GLU A 112 6.14 -9.36 11.25
C GLU A 112 6.31 -10.11 9.92
N PRO A 113 7.38 -10.94 9.77
CA PRO A 113 7.58 -11.73 8.58
C PRO A 113 6.40 -12.63 8.23
N SER A 114 5.88 -12.47 7.02
CA SER A 114 4.67 -13.16 6.55
C SER A 114 4.93 -14.30 5.56
N VAL A 115 6.20 -14.48 5.11
CA VAL A 115 6.53 -15.56 4.16
C VAL A 115 6.22 -16.96 4.68
N PHE A 116 5.78 -17.84 3.82
CA PHE A 116 5.68 -19.26 4.12
C PHE A 116 7.09 -19.86 4.23
N ARG A 117 7.58 -19.98 5.45
CA ARG A 117 9.00 -20.27 5.76
C ARG A 117 9.57 -21.52 5.07
N LYS A 118 8.76 -22.58 4.93
CA LYS A 118 9.16 -23.86 4.31
C LYS A 118 9.04 -23.85 2.78
N PHE A 119 8.41 -22.82 2.20
CA PHE A 119 8.31 -22.66 0.76
C PHE A 119 9.55 -21.97 0.20
N THR A 120 9.85 -22.18 -1.06
CA THR A 120 10.81 -21.37 -1.80
C THR A 120 10.25 -20.00 -2.08
N VAL A 121 11.07 -19.07 -2.57
CA VAL A 121 10.64 -17.77 -3.06
C VAL A 121 9.56 -17.92 -4.13
N GLU A 122 9.82 -18.75 -5.12
CA GLU A 122 8.88 -19.06 -6.21
C GLU A 122 7.57 -19.67 -5.69
N GLU A 123 7.63 -20.64 -4.77
CA GLU A 123 6.47 -21.28 -4.16
C GLU A 123 5.63 -20.26 -3.33
N ASN A 124 6.29 -19.29 -2.69
CA ASN A 124 5.60 -18.21 -1.96
C ASN A 124 4.73 -17.36 -2.88
N ILE A 125 5.24 -16.96 -4.05
CA ILE A 125 4.50 -16.17 -5.04
C ILE A 125 3.44 -17.03 -5.71
N TRP A 126 3.83 -18.23 -6.15
CA TRP A 126 2.94 -19.17 -6.82
C TRP A 126 1.71 -19.52 -5.99
N SER A 127 1.86 -19.70 -4.66
CA SER A 127 0.74 -20.04 -3.76
C SER A 127 -0.40 -19.02 -3.80
N ILE A 128 -0.11 -17.76 -4.13
CA ILE A 128 -1.13 -16.73 -4.31
C ILE A 128 -1.67 -16.75 -5.73
N LEU A 129 -0.83 -16.84 -6.75
CA LEU A 129 -1.24 -16.95 -8.15
C LEU A 129 -2.16 -18.15 -8.37
N GLU A 130 -1.93 -19.26 -7.68
CA GLU A 130 -2.76 -20.46 -7.76
C GLU A 130 -4.22 -20.18 -7.37
N THR A 131 -4.46 -19.22 -6.45
CA THR A 131 -5.81 -18.83 -6.02
C THR A 131 -6.55 -17.95 -7.02
N ARG A 132 -5.88 -17.38 -8.03
CA ARG A 132 -6.45 -16.55 -9.10
C ARG A 132 -7.22 -17.44 -10.08
N ARG A 133 -8.55 -17.38 -10.03
CA ARG A 133 -9.42 -18.18 -10.90
C ARG A 133 -9.70 -17.53 -12.24
N ASP A 134 -9.36 -16.26 -12.35
CA ASP A 134 -9.51 -15.40 -13.52
C ASP A 134 -8.34 -15.54 -14.50
N LEU A 135 -7.24 -16.18 -14.10
CA LEU A 135 -6.04 -16.37 -14.91
C LEU A 135 -5.88 -17.83 -15.36
N THR A 136 -5.43 -18.00 -16.59
CA THR A 136 -4.96 -19.27 -17.13
C THR A 136 -3.64 -19.69 -16.48
N LYS A 137 -3.24 -20.93 -16.67
CA LYS A 137 -1.96 -21.43 -16.13
C LYS A 137 -0.75 -20.71 -16.75
N GLU A 138 -0.85 -20.36 -18.01
CA GLU A 138 0.16 -19.65 -18.79
C GLU A 138 0.32 -18.22 -18.29
N GLU A 139 -0.77 -17.51 -18.08
CA GLU A 139 -0.77 -16.15 -17.50
C GLU A 139 -0.20 -16.12 -16.08
N LYS A 140 -0.53 -17.11 -15.24
CA LYS A 140 0.06 -17.24 -13.90
C LYS A 140 1.58 -17.45 -13.95
N LYS A 141 2.07 -18.25 -14.90
CA LYS A 141 3.52 -18.42 -15.10
C LYS A 141 4.19 -17.14 -15.56
N TYR A 142 3.57 -16.44 -16.50
CA TYR A 142 4.06 -15.15 -16.97
C TYR A 142 4.15 -14.13 -15.83
N GLN A 143 3.09 -14.00 -15.02
CA GLN A 143 3.10 -13.12 -13.85
C GLN A 143 4.17 -13.52 -12.83
N LEU A 144 4.37 -14.83 -12.58
CA LEU A 144 5.42 -15.31 -11.70
C LEU A 144 6.80 -14.84 -12.17
N GLU A 145 7.13 -15.06 -13.46
CA GLU A 145 8.43 -14.66 -14.04
C GLU A 145 8.59 -13.14 -13.99
N SER A 146 7.54 -12.37 -14.33
CA SER A 146 7.54 -10.90 -14.26
C SER A 146 7.86 -10.41 -12.85
N LEU A 147 7.18 -10.94 -11.82
CA LEU A 147 7.41 -10.55 -10.42
C LEU A 147 8.82 -10.94 -9.95
N ILE A 148 9.34 -12.11 -10.35
CA ILE A 148 10.69 -12.55 -10.00
C ILE A 148 11.74 -11.61 -10.60
N GLU A 149 11.57 -11.20 -11.85
CA GLU A 149 12.47 -10.29 -12.54
C GLU A 149 12.41 -8.88 -11.94
N GLU A 150 11.21 -8.31 -11.80
CA GLU A 150 10.98 -6.97 -11.29
C GLU A 150 11.57 -6.74 -9.89
N PHE A 151 11.41 -7.72 -8.99
CA PHE A 151 11.95 -7.63 -7.64
C PHE A 151 13.39 -8.15 -7.52
N SER A 152 14.03 -8.51 -8.64
CA SER A 152 15.41 -9.00 -8.70
C SER A 152 15.69 -10.19 -7.76
N ILE A 153 14.70 -11.08 -7.61
CA ILE A 153 14.77 -12.26 -6.74
C ILE A 153 15.05 -13.56 -7.48
N GLY A 154 15.42 -13.47 -8.77
CA GLY A 154 15.70 -14.63 -9.60
C GLY A 154 16.80 -15.54 -9.08
N ARG A 155 17.89 -14.96 -8.51
CA ARG A 155 19.02 -15.73 -7.95
C ARG A 155 18.62 -16.59 -6.74
N ILE A 156 17.61 -16.17 -6.00
CA ILE A 156 17.15 -16.81 -4.76
C ILE A 156 15.84 -17.58 -4.96
N ARG A 157 15.29 -17.66 -6.19
CA ARG A 157 13.95 -18.20 -6.47
C ARG A 157 13.70 -19.60 -5.91
N LYS A 158 14.73 -20.44 -5.86
CA LYS A 158 14.68 -21.83 -5.34
C LYS A 158 15.10 -21.95 -3.88
N GLN A 159 15.52 -20.85 -3.24
CA GLN A 159 15.88 -20.87 -1.82
C GLN A 159 14.64 -20.91 -0.96
N LYS A 160 14.71 -21.63 0.17
CA LYS A 160 13.64 -21.67 1.16
C LYS A 160 13.57 -20.35 1.92
N ALA A 161 12.36 -19.84 2.16
CA ALA A 161 12.17 -18.52 2.72
C ALA A 161 12.77 -18.31 4.12
N PHE A 162 12.98 -19.38 4.89
CA PHE A 162 13.66 -19.29 6.20
C PHE A 162 15.17 -18.98 6.09
N THR A 163 15.78 -19.12 4.91
CA THR A 163 17.21 -18.84 4.69
C THR A 163 17.47 -17.44 4.15
N LEU A 164 16.42 -16.68 3.85
CA LEU A 164 16.52 -15.37 3.25
C LEU A 164 17.03 -14.32 4.25
N SER A 165 17.85 -13.39 3.77
CA SER A 165 18.13 -12.14 4.48
C SER A 165 16.88 -11.29 4.67
N GLY A 166 16.93 -10.27 5.53
CA GLY A 166 15.81 -9.38 5.77
C GLY A 166 15.28 -8.70 4.49
N GLY A 167 16.20 -8.17 3.68
CA GLY A 167 15.85 -7.50 2.41
C GLY A 167 15.29 -8.47 1.37
N GLU A 168 15.91 -9.65 1.17
CA GLU A 168 15.41 -10.68 0.26
C GLU A 168 14.02 -11.17 0.66
N ARG A 169 13.81 -11.37 1.95
CA ARG A 169 12.49 -11.72 2.50
C ARG A 169 11.46 -10.66 2.21
N ARG A 170 11.79 -9.38 2.46
CA ARG A 170 10.87 -8.26 2.23
C ARG A 170 10.50 -8.12 0.75
N ARG A 171 11.48 -8.26 -0.16
CA ARG A 171 11.22 -8.29 -1.61
C ARG A 171 10.28 -9.44 -1.99
N THR A 172 10.48 -10.62 -1.42
CA THR A 172 9.61 -11.78 -1.65
C THR A 172 8.18 -11.54 -1.14
N GLU A 173 8.02 -10.90 0.04
CA GLU A 173 6.71 -10.56 0.61
C GLU A 173 5.96 -9.56 -0.25
N ILE A 174 6.63 -8.52 -0.73
CA ILE A 174 6.05 -7.54 -1.62
C ILE A 174 5.66 -8.19 -2.94
N ALA A 175 6.57 -8.92 -3.60
CA ALA A 175 6.27 -9.63 -4.84
C ALA A 175 5.07 -10.58 -4.69
N ARG A 176 5.00 -11.30 -3.57
CA ARG A 176 3.85 -12.15 -3.26
C ARG A 176 2.54 -11.35 -3.11
N SER A 177 2.58 -10.19 -2.46
CA SER A 177 1.39 -9.35 -2.29
C SER A 177 0.86 -8.81 -3.62
N LEU A 178 1.75 -8.57 -4.58
CA LEU A 178 1.40 -8.10 -5.92
C LEU A 178 0.81 -9.18 -6.83
N ALA A 179 0.96 -10.45 -6.49
CA ALA A 179 0.36 -11.54 -7.24
C ALA A 179 -1.19 -11.47 -7.32
N MET A 180 -1.82 -10.70 -6.43
CA MET A 180 -3.26 -10.39 -6.47
C MET A 180 -3.59 -9.11 -7.24
N GLU A 181 -2.61 -8.42 -7.82
CA GLU A 181 -2.78 -7.13 -8.51
C GLU A 181 -3.57 -6.12 -7.66
N PRO A 182 -3.04 -5.75 -6.49
CA PRO A 182 -3.76 -4.87 -5.59
C PRO A 182 -3.86 -3.44 -6.13
N LYS A 183 -4.99 -2.79 -5.86
CA LYS A 183 -5.21 -1.35 -6.06
C LYS A 183 -4.56 -0.53 -4.94
N PHE A 184 -4.60 -1.08 -3.72
CA PHE A 184 -4.04 -0.49 -2.52
C PHE A 184 -3.19 -1.50 -1.76
N LEU A 185 -2.01 -1.07 -1.32
CA LEU A 185 -1.11 -1.83 -0.46
C LEU A 185 -0.95 -1.12 0.88
N LEU A 186 -1.30 -1.81 1.95
CA LEU A 186 -1.22 -1.31 3.31
C LEU A 186 0.03 -1.87 3.98
N LEU A 187 0.98 -1.00 4.38
CA LEU A 187 2.27 -1.33 4.97
C LEU A 187 2.29 -0.97 6.45
N ASP A 188 2.41 -1.96 7.31
CA ASP A 188 2.47 -1.77 8.76
C ASP A 188 3.93 -1.75 9.21
N GLU A 189 4.41 -0.59 9.65
CA GLU A 189 5.77 -0.32 10.12
C GLU A 189 6.87 -0.92 9.21
N PRO A 190 6.91 -0.57 7.91
CA PRO A 190 7.83 -1.19 6.95
C PRO A 190 9.30 -0.94 7.23
N PHE A 191 9.65 0.07 8.03
CA PHE A 191 11.04 0.43 8.37
C PHE A 191 11.48 -0.06 9.75
N ALA A 192 10.58 -0.68 10.53
CA ALA A 192 10.88 -1.09 11.89
C ALA A 192 11.94 -2.20 11.95
N GLY A 193 12.99 -1.99 12.75
CA GLY A 193 14.01 -3.01 13.00
C GLY A 193 14.87 -3.37 11.79
N ILE A 194 14.97 -2.49 10.80
CA ILE A 194 15.71 -2.70 9.56
C ILE A 194 16.95 -1.80 9.54
N ASP A 195 18.04 -2.29 8.95
CA ASP A 195 19.25 -1.50 8.77
C ASP A 195 19.05 -0.40 7.70
N PRO A 196 19.85 0.71 7.75
CA PRO A 196 19.68 1.85 6.85
C PRO A 196 19.78 1.50 5.34
N ILE A 197 20.57 0.50 4.97
CA ILE A 197 20.72 0.10 3.57
C ILE A 197 19.42 -0.57 3.09
N ALA A 198 18.85 -1.44 3.92
CA ALA A 198 17.58 -2.09 3.61
C ALA A 198 16.39 -1.12 3.64
N VAL A 199 16.45 -0.04 4.45
CA VAL A 199 15.45 1.05 4.40
C VAL A 199 15.45 1.72 3.03
N ALA A 200 16.63 2.04 2.46
CA ALA A 200 16.72 2.63 1.12
C ALA A 200 16.14 1.71 0.04
N ASP A 201 16.38 0.40 0.14
CA ASP A 201 15.79 -0.60 -0.76
C ASP A 201 14.26 -0.62 -0.68
N ILE A 202 13.68 -0.57 0.54
CA ILE A 202 12.23 -0.54 0.73
C ILE A 202 11.63 0.75 0.17
N LYS A 203 12.26 1.90 0.41
CA LYS A 203 11.83 3.19 -0.18
C LYS A 203 11.80 3.11 -1.70
N SER A 204 12.82 2.53 -2.32
CA SER A 204 12.88 2.34 -3.78
C SER A 204 11.75 1.45 -4.28
N MET A 205 11.43 0.37 -3.55
CA MET A 205 10.30 -0.50 -3.88
C MET A 205 8.95 0.23 -3.75
N ILE A 206 8.75 1.03 -2.70
CA ILE A 206 7.52 1.82 -2.53
C ILE A 206 7.35 2.80 -3.70
N ARG A 207 8.41 3.48 -4.11
CA ARG A 207 8.37 4.37 -5.30
C ARG A 207 8.10 3.61 -6.61
N LEU A 208 8.59 2.39 -6.74
CA LEU A 208 8.25 1.53 -7.89
C LEU A 208 6.75 1.21 -7.92
N LEU A 209 6.17 0.86 -6.78
CA LEU A 209 4.75 0.53 -6.66
C LEU A 209 3.84 1.74 -6.90
N GLU A 210 4.22 2.90 -6.38
CA GLU A 210 3.56 4.19 -6.66
C GLU A 210 3.50 4.48 -8.17
N LYS A 211 4.64 4.34 -8.87
CA LYS A 211 4.71 4.50 -10.33
C LYS A 211 3.86 3.51 -11.11
N ARG A 212 3.55 2.34 -10.54
CA ARG A 212 2.58 1.37 -11.07
C ARG A 212 1.13 1.78 -10.82
N GLY A 213 0.89 2.90 -10.19
CA GLY A 213 -0.45 3.37 -9.84
C GLY A 213 -1.04 2.70 -8.59
N ILE A 214 -0.26 1.98 -7.78
CA ILE A 214 -0.75 1.37 -6.54
C ILE A 214 -0.80 2.43 -5.44
N GLY A 215 -1.97 2.63 -4.82
CA GLY A 215 -2.11 3.48 -3.63
C GLY A 215 -1.46 2.81 -2.42
N ILE A 216 -0.66 3.53 -1.64
CA ILE A 216 0.11 2.94 -0.53
C ILE A 216 -0.22 3.67 0.76
N LEU A 217 -0.79 2.96 1.75
CA LEU A 217 -0.98 3.47 3.10
C LEU A 217 0.12 2.92 4.01
N ILE A 218 0.87 3.83 4.64
CA ILE A 218 2.00 3.46 5.50
C ILE A 218 1.76 3.93 6.93
N THR A 219 1.94 3.03 7.91
CA THR A 219 2.13 3.43 9.30
C THR A 219 3.58 3.16 9.69
N ASP A 220 4.25 4.12 10.32
CA ASP A 220 5.57 3.90 10.89
C ASP A 220 5.80 4.86 12.07
N HIS A 221 6.76 4.52 12.92
CA HIS A 221 7.26 5.39 13.96
C HIS A 221 8.49 6.20 13.51
N ASN A 222 9.14 5.80 12.41
CA ASN A 222 10.23 6.54 11.79
C ASN A 222 9.67 7.65 10.89
N VAL A 223 9.47 8.81 11.50
CA VAL A 223 8.83 9.97 10.85
C VAL A 223 9.59 10.44 9.62
N ARG A 224 10.93 10.55 9.74
CA ARG A 224 11.78 11.08 8.68
C ARG A 224 11.70 10.22 7.43
N ASP A 225 11.92 8.90 7.58
CA ASP A 225 11.89 7.97 6.47
C ASP A 225 10.50 7.90 5.82
N THR A 226 9.44 7.98 6.62
CA THR A 226 8.07 7.99 6.11
C THR A 226 7.74 9.26 5.35
N LEU A 227 8.02 10.45 5.92
CA LEU A 227 7.77 11.73 5.26
C LEU A 227 8.59 11.92 3.98
N GLU A 228 9.74 11.25 3.85
CA GLU A 228 10.56 11.31 2.63
C GLU A 228 9.84 10.69 1.43
N ILE A 229 9.04 9.67 1.66
CA ILE A 229 8.39 8.90 0.59
C ILE A 229 6.88 9.14 0.48
N THR A 230 6.26 9.89 1.37
CA THR A 230 4.82 10.18 1.32
C THR A 230 4.54 11.45 0.51
N ASP A 231 3.42 11.45 -0.22
CA ASP A 231 2.86 12.62 -0.88
C ASP A 231 2.06 13.45 0.10
N ARG A 232 1.25 12.77 0.92
CA ARG A 232 0.49 13.33 2.03
C ARG A 232 0.72 12.52 3.30
N ALA A 233 0.51 13.20 4.43
CA ALA A 233 0.51 12.55 5.72
C ALA A 233 -0.65 13.02 6.61
N ILE A 234 -1.04 12.13 7.53
CA ILE A 234 -2.05 12.36 8.55
C ILE A 234 -1.37 12.14 9.90
N ILE A 235 -1.37 13.15 10.75
CA ILE A 235 -0.89 13.01 12.13
C ILE A 235 -2.08 12.77 13.05
N VAL A 236 -2.09 11.59 13.68
CA VAL A 236 -3.08 11.17 14.65
C VAL A 236 -2.54 11.34 16.06
N ASN A 237 -3.33 11.90 16.95
CA ASN A 237 -3.05 11.94 18.38
C ASN A 237 -4.33 11.67 19.17
N GLN A 238 -4.23 10.86 20.23
CA GLN A 238 -5.36 10.50 21.11
C GLN A 238 -6.64 10.05 20.38
N GLY A 239 -6.47 9.39 19.23
CA GLY A 239 -7.58 8.84 18.43
C GLY A 239 -8.23 9.81 17.46
N THR A 240 -7.72 11.03 17.30
CA THR A 240 -8.22 12.06 16.39
C THR A 240 -7.16 12.52 15.42
N ILE A 241 -7.55 13.00 14.25
CA ILE A 241 -6.64 13.66 13.31
C ILE A 241 -6.35 15.06 13.83
N MET A 242 -5.08 15.38 13.99
CA MET A 242 -4.60 16.71 14.40
C MET A 242 -4.31 17.58 13.20
N ILE A 243 -3.70 17.01 12.18
CA ILE A 243 -3.39 17.66 10.91
C ILE A 243 -3.31 16.60 9.81
N GLN A 244 -3.69 16.99 8.61
CA GLN A 244 -3.46 16.23 7.38
C GLN A 244 -3.09 17.20 6.26
N GLY A 245 -2.20 16.80 5.38
CA GLY A 245 -1.77 17.62 4.26
C GLY A 245 -0.56 17.03 3.54
N SER A 246 -0.02 17.80 2.61
CA SER A 246 1.23 17.49 1.93
C SER A 246 2.41 17.42 2.93
N LYS A 247 3.49 16.80 2.50
CA LYS A 247 4.74 16.77 3.29
C LYS A 247 5.14 18.17 3.76
N GLN A 248 5.05 19.18 2.89
CA GLN A 248 5.45 20.56 3.21
C GLN A 248 4.55 21.16 4.30
N GLU A 249 3.23 21.02 4.17
CA GLU A 249 2.26 21.50 5.18
C GLU A 249 2.48 20.85 6.54
N ILE A 250 2.82 19.56 6.58
CA ILE A 250 3.15 18.86 7.83
C ILE A 250 4.44 19.41 8.46
N LEU A 251 5.49 19.66 7.66
CA LEU A 251 6.77 20.17 8.15
C LEU A 251 6.70 21.61 8.66
N GLU A 252 5.85 22.44 8.06
CA GLU A 252 5.64 23.83 8.44
C GLU A 252 4.67 24.00 9.62
N SER A 253 3.90 22.97 9.95
CA SER A 253 2.88 23.01 10.99
C SER A 253 3.48 23.09 12.40
N GLU A 254 3.14 24.13 13.14
CA GLU A 254 3.46 24.26 14.58
C GLU A 254 2.82 23.13 15.39
N VAL A 255 1.58 22.74 15.07
CA VAL A 255 0.86 21.65 15.73
C VAL A 255 1.60 20.32 15.54
N ALA A 256 2.08 20.02 14.33
CA ALA A 256 2.85 18.82 14.05
C ALA A 256 4.18 18.81 14.84
N ARG A 257 4.87 19.94 14.90
CA ARG A 257 6.12 20.11 15.65
C ARG A 257 5.91 19.96 17.16
N GLU A 258 4.88 20.55 17.71
CA GLU A 258 4.60 20.49 19.15
C GLU A 258 4.20 19.08 19.60
N ILE A 259 3.35 18.39 18.83
CA ILE A 259 2.74 17.11 19.24
C ILE A 259 3.62 15.91 18.90
N TYR A 260 4.38 15.96 17.78
CA TYR A 260 4.98 14.75 17.24
C TYR A 260 6.40 14.91 16.69
N LEU A 261 6.67 15.93 15.88
CA LEU A 261 7.98 16.07 15.21
C LEU A 261 9.08 16.50 16.17
N GLY A 262 8.76 17.38 17.13
CA GLY A 262 9.73 18.11 17.95
C GLY A 262 10.15 19.44 17.31
N LYS A 263 10.56 20.41 18.15
CA LYS A 263 10.88 21.78 17.70
C LYS A 263 12.08 21.83 16.76
N ASP A 264 13.07 20.95 16.99
CA ASP A 264 14.33 20.91 16.24
C ASP A 264 14.30 19.93 15.05
N PHE A 265 13.12 19.40 14.68
CA PHE A 265 12.99 18.46 13.57
C PHE A 265 13.35 19.12 12.24
N SER A 266 14.30 18.51 11.52
CA SER A 266 14.70 18.85 10.15
C SER A 266 14.80 17.60 9.29
N MET A 267 14.49 17.72 8.00
CA MET A 267 14.62 16.65 7.01
C MET A 267 16.06 16.52 6.52
#